data_f7271a5fc013142d6748fd923c86a919
#
_entry.id   f7271a5fc013142d6748fd923c86a919
#
_cell.length_a   1.000
_cell.length_b   1.000
_cell.length_c   1.000
_cell.angle_alpha   90.00
_cell.angle_beta   90.00
_cell.angle_gamma   90.00
#
_symmetry.space_group_name_H-M   'P 1'
#
loop_
_entity.id
_entity.type
_entity.pdbx_description
1 polymer ?
#
loop_
_entity_poly.entity_id
_entity_poly.type
_entity_poly.pdbx_seq_one_letter_code
_entity_poly.pdbx_strand_id
1 'polypeptide(L)'
;MHSAVPPPARAFRIVLPGGSGQVGRVLARHFQERGHHVTVLTRLPYAETWQTVHWDGENPGPWTEYLEGADVCINLAGRSVNCRYHHANRTAIYNSRILTTRLLGQVIARLADPPKVWLNASTATIYRHALDRPMDEATGELGGHELIGKHRRAPDTWNFSIGVAKDWEAAFFAA
;
A
#
# COMPACT_ATOMS: atom_id res chain seq x y z
N MET A 1 17.72 -12.81 25.72
CA MET A 1 18.77 -11.92 25.19
C MET A 1 18.48 -11.70 23.72
N HIS A 2 17.96 -10.52 23.33
CA HIS A 2 17.79 -10.17 21.91
C HIS A 2 19.18 -9.81 21.39
N SER A 3 19.73 -10.64 20.52
CA SER A 3 20.97 -10.31 19.79
C SER A 3 20.71 -9.04 18.99
N ALA A 4 21.44 -7.97 19.27
CA ALA A 4 21.36 -6.75 18.50
C ALA A 4 21.75 -7.06 17.05
N VAL A 5 20.85 -6.83 16.11
CA VAL A 5 21.14 -6.96 14.68
C VAL A 5 22.20 -5.89 14.36
N PRO A 6 23.33 -6.25 13.73
CA PRO A 6 24.34 -5.25 13.39
C PRO A 6 23.74 -4.20 12.45
N PRO A 7 24.18 -2.94 12.54
CA PRO A 7 23.71 -1.90 11.65
C PRO A 7 24.03 -2.27 10.19
N PRO A 8 23.18 -1.89 9.23
CA PRO A 8 23.43 -2.15 7.82
C PRO A 8 24.70 -1.44 7.35
N ALA A 9 25.39 -2.01 6.38
CA ALA A 9 26.56 -1.42 5.75
C ALA A 9 26.27 -0.03 5.13
N ARG A 10 25.00 0.26 4.83
CA ARG A 10 24.48 1.54 4.36
C ARG A 10 23.08 1.78 4.92
N ALA A 11 22.83 3.00 5.42
CA ALA A 11 21.49 3.45 5.77
C ALA A 11 20.68 3.78 4.51
N PHE A 12 19.47 3.18 4.39
CA PHE A 12 18.53 3.51 3.30
C PHE A 12 17.60 4.64 3.71
N ARG A 13 17.19 5.44 2.71
CA ARG A 13 16.10 6.40 2.81
C ARG A 13 14.81 5.72 2.37
N ILE A 14 13.87 5.50 3.30
CA ILE A 14 12.64 4.74 3.10
C ILE A 14 11.45 5.65 3.30
N VAL A 15 10.60 5.75 2.30
CA VAL A 15 9.37 6.55 2.36
C VAL A 15 8.16 5.61 2.41
N LEU A 16 7.26 5.86 3.37
CA LEU A 16 6.07 5.04 3.64
C LEU A 16 4.79 5.87 3.48
N PRO A 17 4.26 6.05 2.26
CA PRO A 17 2.95 6.65 2.05
C PRO A 17 1.86 5.83 2.74
N GLY A 18 1.04 6.48 3.61
CA GLY A 18 0.05 5.78 4.44
C GLY A 18 0.66 4.98 5.61
N GLY A 19 1.93 5.19 5.92
CA GLY A 19 2.67 4.46 6.96
C GLY A 19 2.20 4.69 8.40
N SER A 20 1.22 5.56 8.63
CA SER A 20 0.59 5.75 9.96
C SER A 20 -0.34 4.61 10.37
N GLY A 21 -0.68 3.71 9.44
CA GLY A 21 -1.47 2.50 9.70
C GLY A 21 -0.70 1.43 10.47
N GLN A 22 -1.39 0.34 10.83
CA GLN A 22 -0.85 -0.75 11.65
C GLN A 22 0.43 -1.35 11.04
N VAL A 23 0.37 -1.75 9.78
CA VAL A 23 1.52 -2.35 9.06
C VAL A 23 2.65 -1.32 8.93
N GLY A 24 2.32 -0.08 8.56
CA GLY A 24 3.31 0.98 8.36
C GLY A 24 4.09 1.30 9.63
N ARG A 25 3.44 1.34 10.79
CA ARG A 25 4.12 1.55 12.10
C ARG A 25 5.08 0.41 12.44
N VAL A 26 4.70 -0.83 12.15
CA VAL A 26 5.59 -1.99 12.35
C VAL A 26 6.81 -1.88 11.46
N LEU A 27 6.62 -1.56 10.17
CA LEU A 27 7.71 -1.39 9.23
C LEU A 27 8.60 -0.19 9.59
N ALA A 28 7.99 0.96 9.93
CA ALA A 28 8.73 2.16 10.31
C ALA A 28 9.67 1.90 11.49
N ARG A 29 9.14 1.27 12.55
CA ARG A 29 9.93 0.88 13.73
C ARG A 29 11.05 -0.10 13.33
N HIS A 30 10.71 -1.15 12.59
CA HIS A 30 11.66 -2.17 12.18
C HIS A 30 12.84 -1.60 11.38
N PHE A 31 12.57 -0.71 10.43
CA PHE A 31 13.62 -0.10 9.63
C PHE A 31 14.44 0.90 10.43
N GLN A 32 13.81 1.69 11.29
CA GLN A 32 14.52 2.64 12.13
C GLN A 32 15.43 1.95 13.15
N GLU A 33 14.97 0.88 13.81
CA GLU A 33 15.80 0.09 14.73
C GLU A 33 17.02 -0.53 14.04
N ARG A 34 17.00 -0.64 12.72
CA ARG A 34 18.12 -1.08 11.88
C ARG A 34 18.98 0.06 11.33
N GLY A 35 18.75 1.29 11.76
CA GLY A 35 19.55 2.44 11.36
C GLY A 35 19.19 3.03 10.00
N HIS A 36 18.01 2.74 9.45
CA HIS A 36 17.52 3.38 8.23
C HIS A 36 16.80 4.70 8.53
N HIS A 37 16.78 5.61 7.56
CA HIS A 37 16.03 6.86 7.63
C HIS A 37 14.61 6.64 7.12
N VAL A 38 13.63 6.74 8.01
CA VAL A 38 12.22 6.49 7.68
C VAL A 38 11.44 7.78 7.66
N THR A 39 10.70 8.03 6.57
CA THR A 39 9.73 9.11 6.44
C THR A 39 8.34 8.52 6.21
N VAL A 40 7.40 8.79 7.09
CA VAL A 40 6.01 8.40 6.97
C VAL A 40 5.18 9.55 6.41
N LEU A 41 4.52 9.33 5.26
CA LEU A 41 3.56 10.28 4.72
C LEU A 41 2.17 9.99 5.27
N THR A 42 1.55 10.97 5.90
CA THR A 42 0.26 10.82 6.61
C THR A 42 -0.58 12.08 6.57
N ARG A 43 -1.90 11.92 6.61
CA ARG A 43 -2.85 13.05 6.68
C ARG A 43 -2.77 13.83 7.99
N LEU A 44 -2.37 13.18 9.07
CA LEU A 44 -2.23 13.78 10.39
C LEU A 44 -0.82 13.43 10.91
N PRO A 45 0.17 14.31 10.71
CA PRO A 45 1.49 14.15 11.32
C PRO A 45 1.39 14.08 12.84
N TYR A 46 2.17 13.21 13.44
CA TYR A 46 2.20 12.99 14.89
C TYR A 46 3.64 12.75 15.34
N ALA A 47 3.89 12.97 16.63
CA ALA A 47 5.23 12.78 17.18
C ALA A 47 5.56 11.28 17.27
N GLU A 48 6.63 10.88 16.58
CA GLU A 48 7.20 9.53 16.62
C GLU A 48 8.72 9.62 16.56
N THR A 49 9.40 8.51 16.68
CA THR A 49 10.85 8.45 16.58
C THR A 49 11.36 8.57 15.13
N TRP A 50 10.50 8.35 14.14
CA TRP A 50 10.72 8.60 12.71
C TRP A 50 10.07 9.89 12.24
N GLN A 51 10.49 10.37 11.08
CA GLN A 51 9.92 11.57 10.49
C GLN A 51 8.49 11.32 9.99
N THR A 52 7.58 12.26 10.29
CA THR A 52 6.22 12.28 9.75
C THR A 52 5.99 13.55 8.94
N VAL A 53 5.41 13.40 7.75
CA VAL A 53 5.18 14.49 6.80
C VAL A 53 3.72 14.50 6.39
N HIS A 54 3.15 15.69 6.28
CA HIS A 54 1.77 15.83 5.82
C HIS A 54 1.62 15.43 4.36
N TRP A 55 0.63 14.59 4.09
CA TRP A 55 0.22 14.14 2.76
C TRP A 55 -1.30 13.89 2.77
N ASP A 56 -2.04 14.62 1.93
CA ASP A 56 -3.49 14.47 1.80
C ASP A 56 -3.90 13.23 1.00
N GLY A 57 -3.00 12.68 0.17
CA GLY A 57 -3.25 11.56 -0.74
C GLY A 57 -3.95 11.95 -2.04
N GLU A 58 -4.11 13.24 -2.29
CA GLU A 58 -4.90 13.78 -3.42
C GLU A 58 -4.09 14.69 -4.33
N ASN A 59 -3.18 15.49 -3.76
CA ASN A 59 -2.45 16.53 -4.48
C ASN A 59 -0.93 16.38 -4.30
N PRO A 60 -0.14 16.76 -5.33
CA PRO A 60 1.29 17.01 -5.14
C PRO A 60 1.52 18.13 -4.12
N GLY A 61 2.61 18.06 -3.37
CA GLY A 61 2.94 19.05 -2.35
C GLY A 61 4.37 18.85 -1.83
N PRO A 62 4.75 19.51 -0.73
CA PRO A 62 6.12 19.43 -0.20
C PRO A 62 6.59 18.00 0.13
N TRP A 63 5.67 17.07 0.34
CA TRP A 63 5.98 15.66 0.58
C TRP A 63 6.73 14.99 -0.59
N THR A 64 6.62 15.53 -1.80
CA THR A 64 7.28 14.97 -3.00
C THR A 64 8.80 15.02 -2.90
N GLU A 65 9.37 16.00 -2.17
CA GLU A 65 10.81 16.16 -1.95
C GLU A 65 11.41 14.95 -1.20
N TYR A 66 10.62 14.24 -0.42
CA TYR A 66 11.10 13.06 0.30
C TYR A 66 11.23 11.82 -0.60
N LEU A 67 10.58 11.81 -1.76
CA LEU A 67 10.74 10.75 -2.76
C LEU A 67 12.01 10.95 -3.60
N GLU A 68 12.48 12.20 -3.77
CA GLU A 68 13.69 12.49 -4.52
C GLU A 68 14.90 11.85 -3.86
N GLY A 69 15.62 10.97 -4.57
CA GLY A 69 16.78 10.23 -4.08
C GLY A 69 16.46 9.22 -2.97
N ALA A 70 15.21 8.84 -2.76
CA ALA A 70 14.85 7.76 -1.85
C ALA A 70 15.36 6.41 -2.38
N ASP A 71 15.77 5.51 -1.48
CA ASP A 71 16.15 4.16 -1.88
C ASP A 71 14.88 3.30 -2.08
N VAL A 72 13.87 3.47 -1.21
CA VAL A 72 12.65 2.65 -1.23
C VAL A 72 11.42 3.51 -0.94
N CYS A 73 10.38 3.35 -1.75
CA CYS A 73 9.03 3.82 -1.48
C CYS A 73 8.11 2.61 -1.29
N ILE A 74 7.41 2.51 -0.16
CA ILE A 74 6.44 1.43 0.11
C ILE A 74 5.06 2.06 0.31
N ASN A 75 4.23 2.01 -0.72
CA ASN A 75 2.86 2.52 -0.65
C ASN A 75 1.96 1.60 0.17
N LEU A 76 1.51 2.10 1.31
CA LEU A 76 0.58 1.43 2.24
C LEU A 76 -0.74 2.21 2.36
N ALA A 77 -0.95 3.18 1.47
CA ALA A 77 -2.13 4.02 1.51
C ALA A 77 -3.40 3.19 1.24
N GLY A 78 -4.35 3.32 2.14
CA GLY A 78 -5.63 2.63 2.03
C GLY A 78 -6.50 2.86 3.25
N ARG A 79 -7.78 3.14 3.01
CA ARG A 79 -8.78 3.18 4.06
C ARG A 79 -9.06 1.78 4.59
N SER A 80 -9.31 1.64 5.90
CA SER A 80 -9.77 0.39 6.51
C SER A 80 -11.04 -0.12 5.81
N VAL A 81 -11.05 -1.43 5.52
CA VAL A 81 -12.21 -2.15 4.95
C VAL A 81 -13.18 -2.63 6.03
N ASN A 82 -12.85 -2.46 7.31
CA ASN A 82 -13.72 -2.82 8.43
C ASN A 82 -14.85 -1.78 8.59
N CYS A 83 -15.79 -1.79 7.66
CA CYS A 83 -16.94 -0.88 7.63
C CYS A 83 -18.09 -1.47 6.82
N ARG A 84 -19.30 -0.89 6.93
CA ARG A 84 -20.41 -1.25 6.04
C ARG A 84 -20.11 -0.77 4.61
N TYR A 85 -20.33 -1.62 3.60
CA TYR A 85 -20.01 -1.34 2.19
C TYR A 85 -21.15 -0.60 1.47
N HIS A 86 -21.66 0.50 2.07
CA HIS A 86 -22.54 1.45 1.35
C HIS A 86 -21.71 2.30 0.38
N HIS A 87 -22.38 3.01 -0.52
CA HIS A 87 -21.75 3.74 -1.63
C HIS A 87 -20.58 4.64 -1.18
N ALA A 88 -20.76 5.49 -0.19
CA ALA A 88 -19.70 6.40 0.26
C ALA A 88 -18.45 5.67 0.78
N ASN A 89 -18.62 4.54 1.51
CA ASN A 89 -17.50 3.74 1.99
C ASN A 89 -16.81 3.00 0.85
N ARG A 90 -17.55 2.46 -0.13
CA ARG A 90 -16.96 1.84 -1.33
C ARG A 90 -16.13 2.85 -2.11
N THR A 91 -16.65 4.04 -2.36
CA THR A 91 -15.91 5.13 -3.03
C THR A 91 -14.64 5.49 -2.27
N ALA A 92 -14.72 5.64 -0.95
CA ALA A 92 -13.56 5.98 -0.13
C ALA A 92 -12.51 4.84 -0.07
N ILE A 93 -12.94 3.56 -0.06
CA ILE A 93 -12.04 2.40 -0.15
C ILE A 93 -11.32 2.39 -1.50
N TYR A 94 -12.04 2.60 -2.59
CA TYR A 94 -11.50 2.66 -3.94
C TYR A 94 -10.52 3.81 -4.10
N ASN A 95 -10.96 5.04 -3.84
CA ASN A 95 -10.16 6.25 -4.05
C ASN A 95 -8.88 6.23 -3.21
N SER A 96 -8.94 5.79 -1.96
CA SER A 96 -7.77 5.72 -1.08
C SER A 96 -6.67 4.74 -1.54
N ARG A 97 -6.94 3.93 -2.55
CA ARG A 97 -5.99 2.99 -3.15
C ARG A 97 -5.58 3.41 -4.55
N ILE A 98 -6.57 3.53 -5.42
CA ILE A 98 -6.30 3.76 -6.86
C ILE A 98 -5.81 5.18 -7.11
N LEU A 99 -6.48 6.20 -6.56
CA LEU A 99 -6.08 7.58 -6.80
C LEU A 99 -4.74 7.92 -6.14
N THR A 100 -4.51 7.45 -4.91
CA THR A 100 -3.21 7.66 -4.24
C THR A 100 -2.06 6.96 -4.97
N THR A 101 -2.28 5.77 -5.50
CA THR A 101 -1.26 5.05 -6.28
C THR A 101 -0.95 5.76 -7.59
N ARG A 102 -1.97 6.24 -8.31
CA ARG A 102 -1.79 7.04 -9.52
C ARG A 102 -1.06 8.35 -9.25
N LEU A 103 -1.40 9.03 -8.15
CA LEU A 103 -0.70 10.26 -7.75
C LEU A 103 0.79 9.98 -7.48
N LEU A 104 1.10 8.92 -6.73
CA LEU A 104 2.50 8.53 -6.48
C LEU A 104 3.24 8.23 -7.77
N GLY A 105 2.65 7.45 -8.68
CA GLY A 105 3.25 7.16 -9.99
C GLY A 105 3.51 8.41 -10.81
N GLN A 106 2.55 9.34 -10.88
CA GLN A 106 2.71 10.62 -11.58
C GLN A 106 3.82 11.49 -10.99
N VAL A 107 3.98 11.48 -9.68
CA VAL A 107 5.07 12.20 -9.01
C VAL A 107 6.40 11.51 -9.29
N ILE A 108 6.50 10.21 -9.04
CA ILE A 108 7.74 9.43 -9.23
C ILE A 108 8.27 9.55 -10.66
N ALA A 109 7.39 9.51 -11.65
CA ALA A 109 7.76 9.65 -13.06
C ALA A 109 8.36 11.03 -13.43
N ARG A 110 8.22 12.04 -12.57
CA ARG A 110 8.73 13.41 -12.81
C ARG A 110 9.97 13.76 -11.99
N LEU A 111 10.38 12.88 -11.08
CA LEU A 111 11.57 13.10 -10.25
C LEU A 111 12.84 12.95 -11.09
N ALA A 112 13.86 13.70 -10.76
CA ALA A 112 15.18 13.60 -11.37
C ALA A 112 15.95 12.36 -10.88
N ASP A 113 15.78 12.00 -9.60
CA ASP A 113 16.34 10.80 -8.97
C ASP A 113 15.22 10.05 -8.23
N PRO A 114 14.38 9.28 -8.95
CA PRO A 114 13.24 8.59 -8.36
C PRO A 114 13.67 7.48 -7.40
N PRO A 115 12.76 7.00 -6.52
CA PRO A 115 13.03 5.84 -5.67
C PRO A 115 13.54 4.65 -6.48
N LYS A 116 14.62 4.02 -6.02
CA LYS A 116 15.22 2.85 -6.70
C LYS A 116 14.31 1.63 -6.67
N VAL A 117 13.49 1.54 -5.65
CA VAL A 117 12.47 0.50 -5.48
C VAL A 117 11.16 1.15 -5.08
N TRP A 118 10.11 0.89 -5.84
CA TRP A 118 8.75 1.23 -5.46
C TRP A 118 7.93 -0.03 -5.28
N LEU A 119 7.42 -0.24 -4.07
CA LEU A 119 6.54 -1.33 -3.69
C LEU A 119 5.14 -0.78 -3.42
N ASN A 120 4.13 -1.52 -3.84
CA ASN A 120 2.73 -1.20 -3.58
C ASN A 120 2.07 -2.34 -2.81
N ALA A 121 1.35 -2.03 -1.74
CA ALA A 121 0.56 -3.04 -1.07
C ALA A 121 -0.52 -3.59 -2.02
N SER A 122 -0.82 -4.87 -1.88
CA SER A 122 -1.93 -5.54 -2.52
C SER A 122 -2.70 -6.37 -1.48
N THR A 123 -3.49 -7.33 -1.91
CA THR A 123 -4.31 -8.14 -1.02
C THR A 123 -4.59 -9.52 -1.60
N ALA A 124 -4.53 -10.55 -0.77
CA ALA A 124 -4.90 -11.91 -1.14
C ALA A 124 -6.38 -12.05 -1.55
N THR A 125 -7.23 -11.06 -1.27
CA THR A 125 -8.62 -11.05 -1.77
C THR A 125 -8.72 -10.91 -3.29
N ILE A 126 -7.64 -10.66 -4.01
CA ILE A 126 -7.62 -10.63 -5.47
C ILE A 126 -7.90 -12.02 -6.08
N TYR A 127 -7.58 -13.09 -5.35
CA TYR A 127 -7.77 -14.46 -5.81
C TYR A 127 -9.22 -14.92 -5.70
N ARG A 128 -9.59 -15.91 -6.49
CA ARG A 128 -10.88 -16.57 -6.36
C ARG A 128 -11.02 -17.23 -4.99
N HIS A 129 -12.26 -17.40 -4.53
CA HIS A 129 -12.51 -18.22 -3.36
C HIS A 129 -12.20 -19.70 -3.68
N ALA A 130 -11.30 -20.29 -2.92
CA ALA A 130 -10.81 -21.64 -3.12
C ALA A 130 -10.78 -22.43 -1.82
N LEU A 131 -11.31 -23.65 -1.87
CA LEU A 131 -11.14 -24.66 -0.82
C LEU A 131 -10.35 -25.87 -1.31
N ASP A 132 -10.03 -25.89 -2.59
CA ASP A 132 -9.37 -26.97 -3.30
C ASP A 132 -7.85 -26.89 -3.26
N ARG A 133 -7.28 -25.68 -3.20
CA ARG A 133 -5.84 -25.44 -3.12
C ARG A 133 -5.51 -24.04 -2.59
N PRO A 134 -4.30 -23.84 -2.03
CA PRO A 134 -3.80 -22.49 -1.73
C PRO A 134 -3.58 -21.70 -3.02
N MET A 135 -3.64 -20.36 -2.92
CA MET A 135 -3.35 -19.42 -3.98
C MET A 135 -2.04 -18.68 -3.68
N ASP A 136 -1.21 -18.53 -4.69
CA ASP A 136 0.03 -17.79 -4.67
C ASP A 136 0.15 -16.90 -5.92
N GLU A 137 1.21 -16.12 -6.03
CA GLU A 137 1.43 -15.18 -7.13
C GLU A 137 1.76 -15.87 -8.45
N ALA A 138 2.27 -17.10 -8.43
CA ALA A 138 2.69 -17.85 -9.61
C ALA A 138 1.54 -18.66 -10.24
N THR A 139 0.68 -19.23 -9.40
CA THR A 139 -0.35 -20.20 -9.80
C THR A 139 -1.76 -19.80 -9.41
N GLY A 140 -1.93 -18.68 -8.68
CA GLY A 140 -3.21 -18.20 -8.19
C GLY A 140 -4.13 -17.75 -9.32
N GLU A 141 -5.39 -18.12 -9.21
CA GLU A 141 -6.44 -17.69 -10.15
C GLU A 141 -7.12 -16.44 -9.60
N LEU A 142 -7.15 -15.37 -10.41
CA LEU A 142 -7.83 -14.13 -10.03
C LEU A 142 -9.33 -14.37 -9.89
N GLY A 143 -9.90 -13.85 -8.81
CA GLY A 143 -11.31 -13.88 -8.55
C GLY A 143 -12.13 -12.95 -9.46
N GLY A 144 -13.43 -13.03 -9.38
CA GLY A 144 -14.33 -12.20 -10.19
C GLY A 144 -15.76 -12.64 -10.09
N HIS A 145 -16.32 -13.20 -11.13
CA HIS A 145 -17.74 -13.54 -11.22
C HIS A 145 -18.04 -14.99 -10.79
N GLU A 146 -17.53 -15.39 -9.64
CA GLU A 146 -17.64 -16.76 -9.19
C GLU A 146 -19.04 -17.11 -8.70
N LEU A 147 -19.43 -18.34 -9.01
CA LEU A 147 -20.57 -18.99 -8.39
C LEU A 147 -20.08 -19.73 -7.14
N ILE A 148 -20.56 -19.35 -5.98
CA ILE A 148 -20.31 -20.09 -4.74
C ILE A 148 -21.37 -21.19 -4.61
N GLY A 149 -20.91 -22.46 -4.72
CA GLY A 149 -21.82 -23.61 -4.76
C GLY A 149 -22.65 -23.64 -6.04
N LYS A 150 -23.51 -24.65 -6.16
CA LYS A 150 -24.18 -24.96 -7.44
C LYS A 150 -25.10 -23.85 -8.02
N HIS A 151 -25.44 -22.80 -7.26
CA HIS A 151 -26.39 -21.77 -7.73
C HIS A 151 -26.29 -20.40 -7.02
N ARG A 152 -25.26 -20.09 -6.28
CA ARG A 152 -25.15 -18.80 -5.56
C ARG A 152 -24.02 -17.96 -6.15
N ARG A 153 -24.34 -16.72 -6.53
CA ARG A 153 -23.31 -15.71 -6.86
C ARG A 153 -22.52 -15.35 -5.60
N ALA A 154 -21.22 -15.05 -5.78
CA ALA A 154 -20.41 -14.47 -4.73
C ALA A 154 -21.11 -13.23 -4.14
N PRO A 155 -21.01 -12.98 -2.83
CA PRO A 155 -21.52 -11.74 -2.24
C PRO A 155 -20.99 -10.53 -3.01
N ASP A 156 -21.83 -9.54 -3.23
CA ASP A 156 -21.46 -8.30 -3.93
C ASP A 156 -20.23 -7.61 -3.31
N THR A 157 -20.06 -7.74 -1.98
CA THR A 157 -18.88 -7.24 -1.26
C THR A 157 -17.58 -7.94 -1.68
N TRP A 158 -17.61 -9.21 -2.06
CA TRP A 158 -16.43 -9.93 -2.55
C TRP A 158 -16.05 -9.46 -3.94
N ASN A 159 -17.01 -9.39 -4.85
CA ASN A 159 -16.78 -8.88 -6.21
C ASN A 159 -16.25 -7.44 -6.17
N PHE A 160 -16.77 -6.60 -5.28
CA PHE A 160 -16.25 -5.25 -5.06
C PHE A 160 -14.79 -5.29 -4.59
N SER A 161 -14.45 -6.11 -3.59
CA SER A 161 -13.10 -6.19 -3.05
C SER A 161 -12.10 -6.72 -4.08
N ILE A 162 -12.49 -7.72 -4.87
CA ILE A 162 -11.69 -8.25 -5.97
C ILE A 162 -11.47 -7.18 -7.05
N GLY A 163 -12.52 -6.46 -7.44
CA GLY A 163 -12.44 -5.36 -8.40
C GLY A 163 -11.47 -4.27 -7.94
N VAL A 164 -11.59 -3.84 -6.68
CA VAL A 164 -10.66 -2.86 -6.09
C VAL A 164 -9.22 -3.36 -6.12
N ALA A 165 -8.97 -4.64 -5.80
CA ALA A 165 -7.62 -5.21 -5.81
C ALA A 165 -7.03 -5.21 -7.22
N LYS A 166 -7.78 -5.63 -8.23
CA LYS A 166 -7.37 -5.62 -9.64
C LYS A 166 -7.05 -4.22 -10.15
N ASP A 167 -7.92 -3.25 -9.87
CA ASP A 167 -7.74 -1.86 -10.28
C ASP A 167 -6.55 -1.21 -9.56
N TRP A 168 -6.29 -1.62 -8.32
CA TRP A 168 -5.16 -1.13 -7.54
C TRP A 168 -3.83 -1.59 -8.13
N GLU A 169 -3.70 -2.88 -8.43
CA GLU A 169 -2.52 -3.41 -9.11
C GLU A 169 -2.36 -2.83 -10.53
N ALA A 170 -3.46 -2.72 -11.28
CA ALA A 170 -3.43 -2.09 -12.60
C ALA A 170 -2.96 -0.63 -12.54
N ALA A 171 -3.38 0.13 -11.52
CA ALA A 171 -2.94 1.52 -11.32
C ALA A 171 -1.44 1.61 -10.99
N PHE A 172 -0.89 0.63 -10.30
CA PHE A 172 0.54 0.54 -9.98
C PHE A 172 1.38 0.19 -11.21
N PHE A 173 0.97 -0.82 -11.98
CA PHE A 173 1.72 -1.25 -13.17
C PHE A 173 1.59 -0.31 -14.37
N ALA A 174 0.62 0.60 -14.36
CA ALA A 174 0.45 1.62 -15.40
C ALA A 174 1.22 2.93 -15.13
N ALA A 175 1.94 3.02 -14.04
CA ALA A 175 2.59 4.24 -13.57
C ALA A 175 4.04 4.40 -14.05
#